data_f6cd57d66876287e91ca3247035ecc63
#
_entry.id   f6cd57d66876287e91ca3247035ecc63
#
_cell.length_a   1.000
_cell.length_b   1.000
_cell.length_c   1.000
_cell.angle_alpha   90.00
_cell.angle_beta   90.00
_cell.angle_gamma   90.00
#
_symmetry.space_group_name_H-M   'P 1'
#
loop_
_entity.id
_entity.type
_entity.pdbx_description
1 polymer ?
#
loop_
_entity_poly.entity_id
_entity_poly.type
_entity_poly.pdbx_seq_one_letter_code
_entity_poly.pdbx_strand_id
1 'polypeptide(L)'
;MSWKLKKKAQALVSSEEGVVRKEWGGRVSIALVYPNTYAVGMSNLGFQTIYDHLNALPHVVCERVFFPDPEDLDEHGRTATPPFSLESQRPLTDFDLIGFSITYEGDYINSVRLLRMAGIPVRAAERGPADPVVMMGGVCAFSNPEPMAAFMDFVVVGEGEEVVSEIVDAWIGSEPAAEGERRRRFIDRLKPLTGIYVPDAYRVGYGPGDLIAEVAPLAPDVPRVVMKRRLQDVNRFETRSVLKTPKAEYGHMELLEVGKGCGRGCRFCLEGQVYRPVRHRSLESLRESVARIAKGSKRVGLVGACVSDYPWIGDLMRVLEEHGVEVSISSLRADSLTEDLVASLQRGGHRTLTMAPEAGTERLRGVVRKAITDEQLYEACDLLRRYGIPNLKCYFMIGLPTETREDVEAIPELAARLLERLQVLGPDGHPFGKLTLSVSSFVPKPWTPFQWAPFDDPRALEDKLDLIKRAARRLDTIRVVHENPREAALQALLARGDRRVADFIELAAGLEGDWRRALREWDGDAAFFTRRSRQAAEILPWDHFDVGVKKAGLLREWERARESVAPAAAAV
;
A
#
# COMPACT_ATOMS: atom_id res chain seq x y z
N MET A 1 4.99 10.11 -31.75
CA MET A 1 5.40 10.24 -30.33
C MET A 1 6.01 11.60 -30.05
N SER A 2 5.58 12.27 -28.95
CA SER A 2 6.08 13.60 -28.56
C SER A 2 7.56 13.57 -28.20
N TRP A 3 8.33 14.46 -28.85
CA TRP A 3 9.75 14.63 -28.53
C TRP A 3 9.95 15.20 -27.11
N LYS A 4 9.03 16.07 -26.66
CA LYS A 4 9.06 16.65 -25.31
C LYS A 4 8.98 15.56 -24.23
N LEU A 5 8.03 14.63 -24.34
CA LEU A 5 7.87 13.51 -23.40
C LEU A 5 9.09 12.59 -23.42
N LYS A 6 9.60 12.25 -24.62
CA LYS A 6 10.81 11.43 -24.76
C LYS A 6 12.02 12.06 -24.10
N LYS A 7 12.22 13.38 -24.31
CA LYS A 7 13.32 14.12 -23.68
C LYS A 7 13.21 14.13 -22.16
N LYS A 8 11.98 14.29 -21.61
CA LYS A 8 11.73 14.21 -20.16
C LYS A 8 12.09 12.82 -19.62
N ALA A 9 11.64 11.76 -20.27
CA ALA A 9 11.99 10.39 -19.88
C ALA A 9 13.50 10.13 -19.92
N GLN A 10 14.20 10.58 -20.97
CA GLN A 10 15.65 10.50 -21.06
C GLN A 10 16.36 11.24 -19.92
N ALA A 11 15.87 12.44 -19.57
CA ALA A 11 16.43 13.23 -18.47
C ALA A 11 16.23 12.53 -17.12
N LEU A 12 15.06 11.89 -16.89
CA LEU A 12 14.83 11.08 -15.69
C LEU A 12 15.84 9.93 -15.60
N VAL A 13 15.90 9.08 -16.63
CA VAL A 13 16.81 7.92 -16.66
C VAL A 13 18.29 8.32 -16.57
N SER A 14 18.66 9.47 -17.17
CA SER A 14 20.05 9.97 -17.08
C SER A 14 20.42 10.48 -15.69
N SER A 15 19.44 10.81 -14.86
CA SER A 15 19.64 11.24 -13.47
C SER A 15 19.62 10.07 -12.46
N GLU A 16 19.41 8.86 -12.94
CA GLU A 16 19.32 7.65 -12.10
C GLU A 16 20.65 6.89 -12.06
N GLU A 17 20.88 6.22 -10.94
CA GLU A 17 21.89 5.18 -10.78
C GLU A 17 21.21 3.81 -10.67
N GLY A 18 21.84 2.76 -11.19
CA GLY A 18 21.34 1.38 -11.08
C GLY A 18 20.38 0.96 -12.20
N VAL A 19 20.15 1.79 -13.21
CA VAL A 19 19.30 1.44 -14.36
C VAL A 19 19.86 0.28 -15.15
N VAL A 20 19.03 -0.72 -15.42
CA VAL A 20 19.38 -1.86 -16.26
C VAL A 20 18.85 -1.63 -17.66
N ARG A 21 19.73 -1.68 -18.65
CA ARG A 21 19.36 -1.65 -20.08
C ARG A 21 19.80 -2.94 -20.74
N LYS A 22 18.90 -3.57 -21.46
CA LYS A 22 19.14 -4.81 -22.18
C LYS A 22 18.67 -4.73 -23.62
N GLU A 23 19.33 -5.43 -24.51
CA GLU A 23 18.83 -5.65 -25.86
C GLU A 23 17.58 -6.53 -25.80
N TRP A 24 16.59 -6.21 -26.64
CA TRP A 24 15.28 -6.89 -26.63
C TRP A 24 15.32 -8.29 -27.28
N GLY A 25 16.16 -8.46 -28.30
CA GLY A 25 16.15 -9.67 -29.14
C GLY A 25 16.17 -10.98 -28.36
N GLY A 26 15.15 -11.81 -28.56
CA GLY A 26 15.03 -13.15 -27.96
C GLY A 26 14.72 -13.18 -26.45
N ARG A 27 14.35 -12.05 -25.86
CA ARG A 27 13.97 -11.95 -24.44
C ARG A 27 12.48 -11.75 -24.27
N VAL A 28 11.97 -12.24 -23.15
CA VAL A 28 10.62 -11.89 -22.68
C VAL A 28 10.62 -10.43 -22.26
N SER A 29 9.74 -9.65 -22.87
CA SER A 29 9.63 -8.21 -22.61
C SER A 29 8.51 -7.93 -21.63
N ILE A 30 8.84 -7.26 -20.52
CA ILE A 30 7.90 -6.97 -19.44
C ILE A 30 7.88 -5.46 -19.16
N ALA A 31 6.71 -4.82 -19.32
CA ALA A 31 6.46 -3.49 -18.81
C ALA A 31 6.03 -3.59 -17.34
N LEU A 32 6.88 -3.18 -16.42
CA LEU A 32 6.55 -3.06 -15.00
C LEU A 32 5.96 -1.67 -14.76
N VAL A 33 4.66 -1.64 -14.49
CA VAL A 33 3.87 -0.40 -14.41
C VAL A 33 3.56 -0.04 -12.97
N TYR A 34 3.89 1.16 -12.56
CA TYR A 34 3.38 1.75 -11.33
C TYR A 34 2.33 2.81 -11.71
N PRO A 35 1.03 2.61 -11.40
CA PRO A 35 -0.05 3.45 -11.92
C PRO A 35 -0.22 4.76 -11.14
N ASN A 36 0.89 5.37 -10.76
CA ASN A 36 1.02 6.67 -10.12
C ASN A 36 2.26 7.37 -10.67
N THR A 37 2.54 8.59 -10.22
CA THR A 37 3.65 9.40 -10.72
C THR A 37 5.01 8.72 -10.48
N TYR A 38 5.99 9.13 -11.27
CA TYR A 38 7.38 8.65 -11.16
C TYR A 38 7.93 8.80 -9.73
N ALA A 39 7.71 9.96 -9.08
CA ALA A 39 8.23 10.22 -7.74
C ALA A 39 7.70 9.23 -6.69
N VAL A 40 6.42 8.89 -6.75
CA VAL A 40 5.77 7.92 -5.87
C VAL A 40 6.25 6.51 -6.17
N GLY A 41 6.23 6.09 -7.44
CA GLY A 41 6.61 4.74 -7.84
C GLY A 41 8.07 4.42 -7.55
N MET A 42 8.97 5.36 -7.79
CA MET A 42 10.40 5.20 -7.47
C MET A 42 10.70 5.19 -5.97
N SER A 43 9.74 5.57 -5.15
CA SER A 43 9.84 5.48 -3.68
C SER A 43 9.30 4.14 -3.12
N ASN A 44 8.78 3.25 -3.99
CA ASN A 44 8.22 1.97 -3.60
C ASN A 44 9.26 0.84 -3.71
N LEU A 45 9.66 0.27 -2.55
CA LEU A 45 10.65 -0.82 -2.51
C LEU A 45 10.18 -2.08 -3.22
N GLY A 46 8.91 -2.45 -3.10
CA GLY A 46 8.36 -3.64 -3.75
C GLY A 46 8.47 -3.55 -5.28
N PHE A 47 8.17 -2.38 -5.84
CA PHE A 47 8.33 -2.11 -7.27
C PHE A 47 9.79 -2.24 -7.72
N GLN A 48 10.73 -1.64 -6.98
CA GLN A 48 12.16 -1.73 -7.29
C GLN A 48 12.69 -3.17 -7.15
N THR A 49 12.22 -3.91 -6.15
CA THR A 49 12.60 -5.32 -5.94
C THR A 49 12.18 -6.20 -7.12
N ILE A 50 10.95 -6.05 -7.61
CA ILE A 50 10.46 -6.81 -8.77
C ILE A 50 11.22 -6.43 -10.05
N TYR A 51 11.52 -5.13 -10.24
CA TYR A 51 12.36 -4.66 -11.35
C TYR A 51 13.75 -5.32 -11.34
N ASP A 52 14.39 -5.36 -10.17
CA ASP A 52 15.71 -5.97 -10.00
C ASP A 52 15.68 -7.48 -10.28
N HIS A 53 14.73 -8.19 -9.68
CA HIS A 53 14.60 -9.66 -9.86
C HIS A 53 14.33 -10.04 -11.32
N LEU A 54 13.42 -9.34 -12.00
CA LEU A 54 13.14 -9.59 -13.41
C LEU A 54 14.38 -9.29 -14.26
N ASN A 55 15.09 -8.22 -13.99
CA ASN A 55 16.30 -7.87 -14.72
C ASN A 55 17.53 -8.71 -14.34
N ALA A 56 17.53 -9.44 -13.22
CA ALA A 56 18.54 -10.44 -12.93
C ALA A 56 18.43 -11.67 -13.85
N LEU A 57 17.26 -11.94 -14.45
CA LEU A 57 17.05 -13.04 -15.40
C LEU A 57 17.65 -12.69 -16.77
N PRO A 58 18.61 -13.51 -17.31
CA PRO A 58 19.28 -13.20 -18.59
C PRO A 58 18.36 -13.08 -19.79
N HIS A 59 17.26 -13.85 -19.78
CA HIS A 59 16.28 -13.97 -20.85
C HIS A 59 15.07 -13.02 -20.69
N VAL A 60 15.15 -12.05 -19.78
CA VAL A 60 14.11 -11.04 -19.54
C VAL A 60 14.67 -9.65 -19.79
N VAL A 61 13.86 -8.78 -20.37
CA VAL A 61 14.00 -7.33 -20.34
C VAL A 61 12.78 -6.76 -19.63
N CYS A 62 13.02 -6.10 -18.50
CA CYS A 62 11.98 -5.44 -17.71
C CYS A 62 12.21 -3.93 -17.74
N GLU A 63 11.22 -3.17 -18.19
CA GLU A 63 11.28 -1.72 -18.29
C GLU A 63 10.13 -1.08 -17.51
N ARG A 64 10.35 0.14 -17.00
CA ARG A 64 9.42 0.82 -16.10
C ARG A 64 8.48 1.77 -16.83
N VAL A 65 7.24 1.78 -16.42
CA VAL A 65 6.21 2.72 -16.87
C VAL A 65 5.51 3.33 -15.67
N PHE A 66 5.23 4.62 -15.73
CA PHE A 66 4.51 5.35 -14.68
C PHE A 66 3.30 6.08 -15.26
N PHE A 67 2.35 6.40 -14.39
CA PHE A 67 1.25 7.27 -14.77
C PHE A 67 1.80 8.68 -14.98
N PRO A 68 1.47 9.36 -16.09
CA PRO A 68 1.98 10.68 -16.39
C PRO A 68 1.57 11.72 -15.33
N ASP A 69 2.47 12.68 -15.07
CA ASP A 69 2.12 13.87 -14.30
C ASP A 69 1.00 14.66 -15.02
N PRO A 70 0.18 15.46 -14.30
CA PRO A 70 -0.91 16.23 -14.91
C PRO A 70 -0.50 17.05 -16.13
N GLU A 71 0.66 17.69 -16.09
CA GLU A 71 1.21 18.49 -17.20
C GLU A 71 1.58 17.65 -18.44
N ASP A 72 1.90 16.38 -18.25
CA ASP A 72 2.25 15.45 -19.32
C ASP A 72 1.02 14.79 -19.93
N LEU A 73 -0.07 14.63 -19.16
CA LEU A 73 -1.35 14.10 -19.66
C LEU A 73 -1.87 14.92 -20.84
N ASP A 74 -1.83 16.25 -20.73
CA ASP A 74 -2.23 17.16 -21.81
C ASP A 74 -1.36 16.96 -23.07
N GLU A 75 -0.06 16.76 -22.89
CA GLU A 75 0.86 16.52 -24.01
C GLU A 75 0.62 15.16 -24.66
N HIS A 76 0.36 14.10 -23.86
CA HIS A 76 -0.05 12.79 -24.38
C HIS A 76 -1.31 12.90 -25.24
N GLY A 77 -2.35 13.60 -24.75
CA GLY A 77 -3.60 13.81 -25.49
C GLY A 77 -3.39 14.61 -26.76
N ARG A 78 -2.72 15.77 -26.69
CA ARG A 78 -2.49 16.68 -27.82
C ARG A 78 -1.69 16.02 -28.95
N THR A 79 -0.73 15.14 -28.62
CA THR A 79 0.17 14.53 -29.59
C THR A 79 -0.21 13.10 -29.96
N ALA A 80 -1.29 12.56 -29.40
CA ALA A 80 -1.68 11.15 -29.49
C ALA A 80 -0.50 10.21 -29.17
N THR A 81 0.35 10.56 -28.21
CA THR A 81 1.49 9.76 -27.80
C THR A 81 1.01 8.74 -26.77
N PRO A 82 1.11 7.42 -27.01
CA PRO A 82 0.74 6.42 -26.02
C PRO A 82 1.72 6.42 -24.82
N PRO A 83 1.35 5.87 -23.66
CA PRO A 83 2.28 5.57 -22.59
C PRO A 83 3.42 4.69 -23.08
N PHE A 84 4.63 4.96 -22.63
CA PHE A 84 5.83 4.25 -23.06
C PHE A 84 6.80 4.04 -21.89
N SER A 85 7.69 3.06 -22.02
CA SER A 85 8.70 2.75 -21.01
C SER A 85 9.79 3.82 -20.90
N LEU A 86 10.38 3.95 -19.73
CA LEU A 86 11.46 4.91 -19.50
C LEU A 86 12.75 4.54 -20.23
N GLU A 87 13.14 3.26 -20.21
CA GLU A 87 14.45 2.77 -20.64
C GLU A 87 14.61 2.85 -22.17
N SER A 88 13.69 2.24 -22.92
CA SER A 88 13.76 2.18 -24.39
C SER A 88 12.74 3.09 -25.10
N GLN A 89 11.81 3.67 -24.34
CA GLN A 89 10.72 4.53 -24.88
C GLN A 89 9.81 3.79 -25.86
N ARG A 90 9.59 2.48 -25.63
CA ARG A 90 8.64 1.68 -26.39
C ARG A 90 7.23 1.80 -25.81
N PRO A 91 6.20 1.83 -26.68
CA PRO A 91 4.81 1.84 -26.23
C PRO A 91 4.47 0.53 -25.51
N LEU A 92 3.47 0.57 -24.61
CA LEU A 92 3.01 -0.60 -23.87
C LEU A 92 2.59 -1.79 -24.76
N THR A 93 2.12 -1.51 -25.97
CA THR A 93 1.72 -2.53 -26.95
C THR A 93 2.85 -3.37 -27.49
N ASP A 94 4.11 -2.94 -27.33
CA ASP A 94 5.27 -3.70 -27.81
C ASP A 94 5.71 -4.80 -26.83
N PHE A 95 5.18 -4.83 -25.61
CA PHE A 95 5.58 -5.77 -24.56
C PHE A 95 4.78 -7.07 -24.60
N ASP A 96 5.40 -8.18 -24.22
CA ASP A 96 4.72 -9.46 -24.03
C ASP A 96 3.78 -9.43 -22.83
N LEU A 97 4.27 -8.87 -21.70
CA LEU A 97 3.57 -8.81 -20.43
C LEU A 97 3.56 -7.39 -19.87
N ILE A 98 2.43 -7.00 -19.31
CA ILE A 98 2.26 -5.74 -18.57
C ILE A 98 1.92 -6.10 -17.12
N GLY A 99 2.82 -5.77 -16.18
CA GLY A 99 2.65 -6.03 -14.76
C GLY A 99 2.38 -4.74 -13.97
N PHE A 100 1.16 -4.56 -13.50
CA PHE A 100 0.81 -3.45 -12.60
C PHE A 100 1.20 -3.76 -11.16
N SER A 101 2.00 -2.91 -10.55
CA SER A 101 2.32 -2.94 -9.11
C SER A 101 1.38 -1.99 -8.38
N ILE A 102 0.31 -2.51 -7.76
CA ILE A 102 -0.75 -1.71 -7.16
C ILE A 102 -0.72 -1.85 -5.64
N THR A 103 -0.39 -0.77 -4.96
CA THR A 103 -0.28 -0.72 -3.50
C THR A 103 -1.34 0.16 -2.83
N TYR A 104 -2.13 0.88 -3.64
CA TYR A 104 -3.21 1.75 -3.21
C TYR A 104 -4.40 1.61 -4.14
N GLU A 105 -5.61 1.42 -3.59
CA GLU A 105 -6.81 1.16 -4.37
C GLU A 105 -7.20 2.32 -5.30
N GLY A 106 -6.85 3.58 -4.92
CA GLY A 106 -7.07 4.75 -5.78
C GLY A 106 -6.40 4.66 -7.15
N ASP A 107 -5.34 3.84 -7.27
CA ASP A 107 -4.60 3.64 -8.52
C ASP A 107 -5.30 2.69 -9.51
N TYR A 108 -6.42 2.06 -9.14
CA TYR A 108 -7.21 1.21 -10.04
C TYR A 108 -7.69 1.98 -11.27
N ILE A 109 -8.22 3.19 -11.08
CA ILE A 109 -8.68 4.05 -12.16
C ILE A 109 -7.51 4.42 -13.11
N ASN A 110 -6.35 4.76 -12.55
CA ASN A 110 -5.16 5.08 -13.34
C ASN A 110 -4.63 3.87 -14.13
N SER A 111 -4.74 2.66 -13.57
CA SER A 111 -4.36 1.43 -14.29
C SER A 111 -5.19 1.24 -15.55
N VAL A 112 -6.50 1.43 -15.46
CA VAL A 112 -7.42 1.31 -16.61
C VAL A 112 -7.22 2.48 -17.59
N ARG A 113 -6.95 3.70 -17.09
CA ARG A 113 -6.60 4.85 -17.95
C ARG A 113 -5.34 4.59 -18.77
N LEU A 114 -4.30 3.99 -18.19
CA LEU A 114 -3.07 3.63 -18.90
C LEU A 114 -3.34 2.65 -20.04
N LEU A 115 -4.17 1.61 -19.82
CA LEU A 115 -4.58 0.68 -20.88
C LEU A 115 -5.32 1.42 -22.02
N ARG A 116 -6.28 2.29 -21.69
CA ARG A 116 -6.98 3.10 -22.69
C ARG A 116 -6.05 4.02 -23.48
N MET A 117 -5.16 4.73 -22.80
CA MET A 117 -4.16 5.62 -23.44
C MET A 117 -3.19 4.84 -24.35
N ALA A 118 -2.92 3.57 -24.01
CA ALA A 118 -2.08 2.68 -24.82
C ALA A 118 -2.83 2.08 -26.02
N GLY A 119 -4.16 2.23 -26.09
CA GLY A 119 -4.98 1.57 -27.13
C GLY A 119 -5.14 0.07 -26.91
N ILE A 120 -4.89 -0.43 -25.69
CA ILE A 120 -5.07 -1.83 -25.31
C ILE A 120 -6.51 -2.04 -24.83
N PRO A 121 -7.24 -3.07 -25.28
CA PRO A 121 -8.58 -3.36 -24.78
C PRO A 121 -8.56 -3.47 -23.25
N VAL A 122 -9.41 -2.69 -22.58
CA VAL A 122 -9.36 -2.58 -21.12
C VAL A 122 -9.82 -3.86 -20.43
N ARG A 123 -10.88 -4.49 -20.95
CA ARG A 123 -11.38 -5.77 -20.41
C ARG A 123 -10.56 -6.94 -20.94
N ALA A 124 -10.19 -7.85 -20.04
CA ALA A 124 -9.39 -9.03 -20.38
C ALA A 124 -10.08 -9.90 -21.46
N ALA A 125 -11.40 -10.02 -21.39
CA ALA A 125 -12.20 -10.79 -22.36
C ALA A 125 -12.20 -10.21 -23.79
N GLU A 126 -11.80 -8.97 -23.98
CA GLU A 126 -11.74 -8.30 -25.30
C GLU A 126 -10.35 -8.42 -25.95
N ARG A 127 -9.34 -8.89 -25.19
CA ARG A 127 -7.96 -9.00 -25.68
C ARG A 127 -7.76 -10.19 -26.58
N GLY A 128 -7.19 -9.92 -27.75
CA GLY A 128 -6.81 -10.94 -28.73
C GLY A 128 -5.39 -11.48 -28.53
N PRO A 129 -4.97 -12.37 -29.44
CA PRO A 129 -3.64 -12.99 -29.39
C PRO A 129 -2.47 -12.01 -29.53
N ALA A 130 -2.69 -10.87 -30.19
CA ALA A 130 -1.67 -9.84 -30.42
C ALA A 130 -1.54 -8.84 -29.28
N ASP A 131 -2.51 -8.80 -28.36
CA ASP A 131 -2.46 -7.88 -27.23
C ASP A 131 -1.55 -8.40 -26.12
N PRO A 132 -0.85 -7.53 -25.39
CA PRO A 132 -0.08 -7.91 -24.21
C PRO A 132 -0.93 -8.63 -23.17
N VAL A 133 -0.34 -9.56 -22.42
CA VAL A 133 -1.00 -10.12 -21.23
C VAL A 133 -0.87 -9.15 -20.08
N VAL A 134 -1.97 -8.84 -19.41
CA VAL A 134 -2.04 -7.85 -18.33
C VAL A 134 -2.23 -8.53 -16.99
N MET A 135 -1.36 -8.24 -16.05
CA MET A 135 -1.41 -8.76 -14.69
C MET A 135 -1.30 -7.66 -13.65
N MET A 136 -1.73 -7.95 -12.43
CA MET A 136 -1.46 -7.10 -11.27
C MET A 136 -0.84 -7.87 -10.12
N GLY A 137 0.01 -7.17 -9.36
CA GLY A 137 0.57 -7.58 -8.08
C GLY A 137 0.53 -6.43 -7.08
N GLY A 138 1.15 -6.60 -5.93
CA GLY A 138 1.14 -5.64 -4.82
C GLY A 138 0.06 -5.95 -3.79
N VAL A 139 0.02 -5.16 -2.70
CA VAL A 139 -0.87 -5.47 -1.56
C VAL A 139 -2.36 -5.48 -1.93
N CYS A 140 -2.79 -4.67 -2.89
CA CYS A 140 -4.17 -4.66 -3.37
C CYS A 140 -4.55 -5.99 -4.05
N ALA A 141 -3.60 -6.67 -4.70
CA ALA A 141 -3.82 -7.94 -5.37
C ALA A 141 -4.20 -9.09 -4.42
N PHE A 142 -3.75 -9.05 -3.17
CA PHE A 142 -4.10 -10.06 -2.17
C PHE A 142 -4.92 -9.52 -0.99
N SER A 143 -5.27 -8.24 -1.04
CA SER A 143 -6.31 -7.67 -0.20
C SER A 143 -7.70 -8.00 -0.77
N ASN A 144 -8.02 -7.44 -1.92
CA ASN A 144 -9.24 -7.69 -2.67
C ASN A 144 -9.04 -7.36 -4.16
N PRO A 145 -8.72 -8.32 -5.02
CA PRO A 145 -8.53 -8.07 -6.45
C PRO A 145 -9.83 -7.99 -7.25
N GLU A 146 -10.99 -8.33 -6.67
CA GLU A 146 -12.25 -8.47 -7.40
C GLU A 146 -12.70 -7.21 -8.16
N PRO A 147 -12.52 -5.97 -7.67
CA PRO A 147 -12.82 -4.78 -8.47
C PRO A 147 -12.02 -4.65 -9.77
N MET A 148 -10.82 -5.28 -9.80
CA MET A 148 -9.94 -5.28 -10.96
C MET A 148 -10.03 -6.56 -11.81
N ALA A 149 -10.84 -7.53 -11.40
CA ALA A 149 -10.92 -8.85 -12.02
C ALA A 149 -11.24 -8.81 -13.53
N ALA A 150 -12.12 -7.89 -13.96
CA ALA A 150 -12.50 -7.74 -15.36
C ALA A 150 -11.36 -7.22 -16.27
N PHE A 151 -10.33 -6.58 -15.69
CA PHE A 151 -9.25 -5.92 -16.43
C PHE A 151 -7.95 -6.74 -16.46
N MET A 152 -7.82 -7.75 -15.61
CA MET A 152 -6.60 -8.53 -15.46
C MET A 152 -6.76 -9.91 -16.05
N ASP A 153 -5.77 -10.36 -16.83
CA ASP A 153 -5.72 -11.74 -17.32
C ASP A 153 -5.40 -12.70 -16.17
N PHE A 154 -4.55 -12.27 -15.25
CA PHE A 154 -4.31 -12.95 -13.99
C PHE A 154 -3.80 -11.97 -12.91
N VAL A 155 -3.86 -12.41 -11.66
CA VAL A 155 -3.44 -11.65 -10.48
C VAL A 155 -2.43 -12.45 -9.69
N VAL A 156 -1.37 -11.79 -9.23
CA VAL A 156 -0.38 -12.37 -8.32
C VAL A 156 -0.81 -12.13 -6.88
N VAL A 157 -1.34 -13.16 -6.25
CA VAL A 157 -1.84 -13.13 -4.88
C VAL A 157 -0.70 -13.44 -3.91
N GLY A 158 -0.02 -12.40 -3.43
CA GLY A 158 1.04 -12.51 -2.44
C GLY A 158 2.35 -11.85 -2.82
N GLU A 159 3.44 -12.38 -2.27
CA GLU A 159 4.79 -11.87 -2.43
C GLU A 159 5.38 -12.35 -3.76
N GLY A 160 5.93 -11.40 -4.53
CA GLY A 160 6.30 -11.61 -5.93
C GLY A 160 7.69 -12.21 -6.14
N GLU A 161 8.57 -12.19 -5.13
CA GLU A 161 10.00 -12.43 -5.28
C GLU A 161 10.35 -13.78 -5.95
N GLU A 162 9.59 -14.83 -5.65
CA GLU A 162 9.81 -16.15 -6.26
C GLU A 162 8.94 -16.36 -7.49
N VAL A 163 7.67 -15.94 -7.44
CA VAL A 163 6.68 -16.29 -8.47
C VAL A 163 6.95 -15.59 -9.81
N VAL A 164 7.66 -14.44 -9.82
CA VAL A 164 7.96 -13.75 -11.08
C VAL A 164 8.82 -14.59 -12.04
N SER A 165 9.75 -15.41 -11.52
CA SER A 165 10.51 -16.34 -12.35
C SER A 165 9.63 -17.49 -12.88
N GLU A 166 8.73 -18.02 -12.05
CA GLU A 166 7.78 -19.07 -12.48
C GLU A 166 6.82 -18.56 -13.60
N ILE A 167 6.40 -17.30 -13.52
CA ILE A 167 5.60 -16.64 -14.58
C ILE A 167 6.39 -16.55 -15.89
N VAL A 168 7.66 -16.14 -15.81
CA VAL A 168 8.54 -16.07 -16.99
C VAL A 168 8.76 -17.45 -17.61
N ASP A 169 9.02 -18.47 -16.80
CA ASP A 169 9.18 -19.85 -17.24
C ASP A 169 7.91 -20.39 -17.90
N ALA A 170 6.73 -20.06 -17.34
CA ALA A 170 5.44 -20.40 -17.93
C ALA A 170 5.25 -19.73 -19.30
N TRP A 171 5.68 -18.46 -19.46
CA TRP A 171 5.62 -17.74 -20.73
C TRP A 171 6.53 -18.38 -21.79
N ILE A 172 7.78 -18.66 -21.43
CA ILE A 172 8.74 -19.32 -22.32
C ILE A 172 8.22 -20.70 -22.74
N GLY A 173 7.73 -21.48 -21.78
CA GLY A 173 7.18 -22.82 -22.06
C GLY A 173 5.82 -22.81 -22.79
N SER A 174 5.25 -21.65 -23.09
CA SER A 174 3.99 -21.49 -23.83
C SER A 174 4.19 -21.24 -25.33
N GLU A 175 5.41 -21.40 -25.89
CA GLU A 175 5.66 -21.23 -27.30
C GLU A 175 4.62 -21.98 -28.15
N PRO A 176 4.04 -21.32 -29.16
CA PRO A 176 2.89 -21.85 -29.85
C PRO A 176 3.28 -22.96 -30.81
N ALA A 177 2.45 -24.03 -30.88
CA ALA A 177 2.44 -24.94 -32.00
C ALA A 177 1.69 -24.35 -33.22
N ALA A 178 0.79 -23.37 -32.97
CA ALA A 178 0.04 -22.61 -33.96
C ALA A 178 -0.07 -21.13 -33.56
N GLU A 179 -0.21 -20.28 -34.58
CA GLU A 179 -0.41 -18.83 -34.38
C GLU A 179 -1.66 -18.54 -33.53
N GLY A 180 -1.55 -17.64 -32.58
CA GLY A 180 -2.66 -17.22 -31.70
C GLY A 180 -2.92 -18.09 -30.47
N GLU A 181 -2.24 -19.19 -30.28
CA GLU A 181 -2.47 -20.11 -29.14
C GLU A 181 -1.65 -19.72 -27.87
N ARG A 182 -0.59 -18.92 -28.00
CA ARG A 182 0.37 -18.66 -26.93
C ARG A 182 -0.31 -18.13 -25.66
N ARG A 183 -1.19 -17.13 -25.80
CA ARG A 183 -1.89 -16.52 -24.67
C ARG A 183 -2.69 -17.57 -23.87
N ARG A 184 -3.49 -18.39 -24.54
CA ARG A 184 -4.30 -19.44 -23.89
C ARG A 184 -3.40 -20.44 -23.16
N ARG A 185 -2.37 -20.96 -23.84
CA ARG A 185 -1.42 -21.93 -23.26
C ARG A 185 -0.67 -21.36 -22.08
N PHE A 186 -0.30 -20.09 -22.14
CA PHE A 186 0.33 -19.40 -21.01
C PHE A 186 -0.62 -19.34 -19.80
N ILE A 187 -1.85 -18.88 -19.99
CA ILE A 187 -2.84 -18.81 -18.90
C ILE A 187 -3.13 -20.20 -18.32
N ASP A 188 -3.23 -21.24 -19.17
CA ASP A 188 -3.42 -22.61 -18.69
C ASP A 188 -2.23 -23.10 -17.84
N ARG A 189 -1.01 -22.73 -18.17
CA ARG A 189 0.18 -23.05 -17.35
C ARG A 189 0.24 -22.29 -16.03
N LEU A 190 -0.39 -21.14 -15.94
CA LEU A 190 -0.43 -20.34 -14.72
C LEU A 190 -1.43 -20.87 -13.69
N LYS A 191 -2.56 -21.44 -14.11
CA LYS A 191 -3.65 -21.89 -13.21
C LYS A 191 -3.21 -22.77 -12.04
N PRO A 192 -2.28 -23.73 -12.18
CA PRO A 192 -1.83 -24.58 -11.07
C PRO A 192 -0.79 -23.91 -10.15
N LEU A 193 -0.26 -22.74 -10.51
CA LEU A 193 0.77 -22.09 -9.72
C LEU A 193 0.19 -21.47 -8.44
N THR A 194 0.82 -21.76 -7.31
CA THR A 194 0.44 -21.15 -6.03
C THR A 194 0.60 -19.64 -6.09
N GLY A 195 -0.43 -18.90 -5.68
CA GLY A 195 -0.43 -17.44 -5.68
C GLY A 195 -0.87 -16.83 -7.01
N ILE A 196 -1.36 -17.64 -7.95
CA ILE A 196 -1.95 -17.12 -9.19
C ILE A 196 -3.48 -17.24 -9.14
N TYR A 197 -4.15 -16.14 -9.43
CA TYR A 197 -5.58 -16.05 -9.59
C TYR A 197 -5.89 -15.63 -11.04
N VAL A 198 -6.62 -16.46 -11.75
CA VAL A 198 -7.13 -16.18 -13.11
C VAL A 198 -8.62 -15.87 -13.00
N PRO A 199 -9.04 -14.58 -13.05
CA PRO A 199 -10.44 -14.20 -12.75
C PRO A 199 -11.48 -14.88 -13.65
N ASP A 200 -11.18 -15.05 -14.94
CA ASP A 200 -12.08 -15.68 -15.92
C ASP A 200 -12.27 -17.19 -15.68
N ALA A 201 -11.43 -17.80 -14.83
CA ALA A 201 -11.59 -19.20 -14.45
C ALA A 201 -12.63 -19.40 -13.31
N TYR A 202 -13.26 -18.31 -12.84
CA TYR A 202 -14.25 -18.36 -11.74
C TYR A 202 -15.55 -17.68 -12.13
N ARG A 203 -16.66 -18.35 -11.77
CA ARG A 203 -18.01 -17.77 -11.81
C ARG A 203 -18.37 -17.22 -10.44
N VAL A 204 -18.87 -15.99 -10.39
CA VAL A 204 -19.49 -15.41 -9.20
C VAL A 204 -21.01 -15.39 -9.41
N GLY A 205 -21.73 -16.07 -8.52
CA GLY A 205 -23.19 -16.06 -8.48
C GLY A 205 -23.69 -15.09 -7.42
N TYR A 206 -24.74 -14.34 -7.76
CA TYR A 206 -25.40 -13.42 -6.84
C TYR A 206 -26.78 -13.94 -6.45
N GLY A 207 -27.19 -13.71 -5.21
CA GLY A 207 -28.47 -14.13 -4.65
C GLY A 207 -29.34 -12.96 -4.19
N PRO A 208 -30.32 -13.23 -3.33
CA PRO A 208 -31.22 -12.21 -2.81
C PRO A 208 -30.46 -11.04 -2.14
N GLY A 209 -30.89 -9.82 -2.39
CA GLY A 209 -30.28 -8.60 -1.87
C GLY A 209 -28.90 -8.31 -2.46
N ASP A 210 -28.63 -8.79 -3.67
CA ASP A 210 -27.37 -8.59 -4.39
C ASP A 210 -26.13 -9.10 -3.66
N LEU A 211 -26.29 -10.03 -2.72
CA LEU A 211 -25.20 -10.67 -2.01
C LEU A 211 -24.54 -11.75 -2.88
N ILE A 212 -23.24 -11.96 -2.71
CA ILE A 212 -22.55 -13.09 -3.32
C ILE A 212 -23.12 -14.38 -2.72
N ALA A 213 -23.65 -15.26 -3.58
CA ALA A 213 -24.18 -16.56 -3.19
C ALA A 213 -23.10 -17.66 -3.31
N GLU A 214 -22.25 -17.54 -4.32
CA GLU A 214 -21.11 -18.48 -4.51
C GLU A 214 -19.99 -17.84 -5.33
N VAL A 215 -18.77 -18.33 -5.12
CA VAL A 215 -17.63 -18.20 -6.06
C VAL A 215 -17.18 -19.60 -6.39
N ALA A 216 -17.28 -19.99 -7.65
CA ALA A 216 -17.04 -21.37 -8.09
C ALA A 216 -16.02 -21.41 -9.24
N PRO A 217 -15.03 -22.33 -9.21
CA PRO A 217 -14.17 -22.57 -10.35
C PRO A 217 -14.96 -23.15 -11.53
N LEU A 218 -14.60 -22.77 -12.75
CA LEU A 218 -15.25 -23.23 -13.97
C LEU A 218 -14.70 -24.58 -14.50
N ALA A 219 -13.57 -25.03 -13.97
CA ALA A 219 -12.94 -26.29 -14.37
C ALA A 219 -12.30 -27.01 -13.16
N PRO A 220 -12.16 -28.35 -13.21
CA PRO A 220 -11.62 -29.13 -12.08
C PRO A 220 -10.16 -28.84 -11.74
N ASP A 221 -9.37 -28.35 -12.68
CA ASP A 221 -7.96 -27.96 -12.52
C ASP A 221 -7.77 -26.56 -11.91
N VAL A 222 -8.85 -25.82 -11.73
CA VAL A 222 -8.86 -24.51 -11.08
C VAL A 222 -9.07 -24.68 -9.56
N PRO A 223 -8.21 -24.14 -8.69
CA PRO A 223 -8.33 -24.30 -7.25
C PRO A 223 -9.59 -23.59 -6.72
N ARG A 224 -10.34 -24.27 -5.81
CA ARG A 224 -11.50 -23.62 -5.15
C ARG A 224 -11.10 -22.46 -4.24
N VAL A 225 -9.88 -22.50 -3.71
CA VAL A 225 -9.28 -21.48 -2.85
C VAL A 225 -7.92 -21.13 -3.40
N VAL A 226 -7.72 -19.87 -3.72
CA VAL A 226 -6.42 -19.36 -4.17
C VAL A 226 -5.54 -19.09 -2.97
N MET A 227 -4.46 -19.87 -2.85
CA MET A 227 -3.51 -19.72 -1.75
C MET A 227 -2.56 -18.56 -2.00
N LYS A 228 -2.42 -17.66 -1.04
CA LYS A 228 -1.45 -16.57 -1.11
C LYS A 228 -0.01 -17.10 -1.15
N ARG A 229 0.79 -16.63 -2.10
CA ARG A 229 2.24 -16.86 -2.11
C ARG A 229 2.91 -16.09 -0.98
N ARG A 230 3.82 -16.74 -0.28
CA ARG A 230 4.58 -16.17 0.83
C ARG A 230 6.04 -16.60 0.76
N LEU A 231 6.94 -15.65 0.79
CA LEU A 231 8.37 -15.90 0.93
C LEU A 231 8.66 -16.46 2.33
N GLN A 232 9.23 -17.66 2.40
CA GLN A 232 9.49 -18.33 3.68
C GLN A 232 10.72 -17.72 4.38
N ASP A 233 11.80 -17.54 3.65
CA ASP A 233 13.03 -16.91 4.13
C ASP A 233 13.24 -15.55 3.48
N VAL A 234 13.04 -14.49 4.26
CA VAL A 234 13.21 -13.11 3.78
C VAL A 234 14.68 -12.75 3.52
N ASN A 235 15.65 -13.50 4.06
CA ASN A 235 17.08 -13.25 3.82
C ASN A 235 17.54 -13.70 2.43
N ARG A 236 16.74 -14.56 1.77
CA ARG A 236 17.07 -15.07 0.42
C ARG A 236 17.09 -13.96 -0.63
N PHE A 237 16.33 -12.91 -0.44
CA PHE A 237 16.23 -11.78 -1.36
C PHE A 237 16.44 -10.47 -0.62
N GLU A 238 17.45 -9.71 -1.01
CA GLU A 238 17.67 -8.38 -0.45
C GLU A 238 16.57 -7.42 -0.93
N THR A 239 15.98 -6.65 -0.01
CA THR A 239 14.98 -5.62 -0.35
C THR A 239 15.52 -4.26 0.10
N ARG A 240 16.11 -3.55 -0.85
CA ARG A 240 16.63 -2.18 -0.69
C ARG A 240 16.44 -1.37 -1.96
N SER A 241 16.69 -0.07 -1.89
CA SER A 241 16.73 0.76 -3.08
C SER A 241 17.85 0.29 -4.01
N VAL A 242 17.47 -0.23 -5.19
CA VAL A 242 18.40 -0.63 -6.25
C VAL A 242 18.56 0.46 -7.30
N LEU A 243 17.54 1.29 -7.43
CA LEU A 243 17.52 2.47 -8.27
C LEU A 243 17.57 3.72 -7.40
N LYS A 244 18.51 4.61 -7.68
CA LYS A 244 18.68 5.88 -6.96
C LYS A 244 18.35 7.04 -7.88
N THR A 245 17.51 7.95 -7.43
CA THR A 245 17.14 9.15 -8.16
C THR A 245 16.79 10.29 -7.21
N PRO A 246 17.30 11.51 -7.46
CA PRO A 246 16.92 12.67 -6.65
C PRO A 246 15.46 13.09 -6.85
N LYS A 247 14.76 12.47 -7.81
CA LYS A 247 13.36 12.79 -8.16
C LYS A 247 12.33 11.91 -7.43
N ALA A 248 12.76 10.88 -6.68
CA ALA A 248 11.88 10.12 -5.80
C ALA A 248 11.55 10.93 -4.53
N GLU A 249 10.41 10.64 -3.86
CA GLU A 249 10.06 11.29 -2.59
C GLU A 249 11.13 11.07 -1.51
N TYR A 250 11.77 9.89 -1.50
CA TYR A 250 12.87 9.55 -0.60
C TYR A 250 14.24 9.57 -1.30
N GLY A 251 14.40 10.36 -2.37
CA GLY A 251 15.59 10.38 -3.22
C GLY A 251 16.89 10.82 -2.52
N HIS A 252 16.78 11.35 -1.31
CA HIS A 252 17.93 11.76 -0.48
C HIS A 252 18.46 10.63 0.44
N MET A 253 17.88 9.42 0.41
CA MET A 253 18.29 8.27 1.20
C MET A 253 18.09 6.96 0.44
N GLU A 254 18.77 5.90 0.85
CA GLU A 254 18.45 4.54 0.41
C GLU A 254 17.47 3.91 1.39
N LEU A 255 16.48 3.18 0.90
CA LEU A 255 15.54 2.45 1.72
C LEU A 255 16.05 1.02 1.94
N LEU A 256 15.84 0.47 3.14
CA LEU A 256 16.23 -0.90 3.52
C LEU A 256 15.11 -1.54 4.34
N GLU A 257 14.56 -2.65 3.86
CA GLU A 257 13.55 -3.43 4.59
C GLU A 257 14.19 -4.25 5.71
N VAL A 258 13.68 -4.10 6.94
CA VAL A 258 14.16 -4.87 8.11
C VAL A 258 13.36 -6.14 8.37
N GLY A 259 12.21 -6.28 7.73
CA GLY A 259 11.35 -7.46 7.84
C GLY A 259 9.95 -7.23 7.32
N LYS A 260 9.17 -8.29 7.22
CA LYS A 260 7.79 -8.30 6.71
C LYS A 260 6.80 -8.67 7.80
N GLY A 261 5.69 -7.94 7.87
CA GLY A 261 4.60 -8.16 8.79
C GLY A 261 4.79 -7.54 10.17
N CYS A 262 3.74 -7.58 10.99
CA CYS A 262 3.68 -7.01 12.33
C CYS A 262 2.98 -7.95 13.32
N GLY A 263 3.54 -8.09 14.52
CA GLY A 263 3.00 -8.94 15.59
C GLY A 263 1.89 -8.30 16.43
N ARG A 264 1.67 -7.00 16.30
CA ARG A 264 0.82 -6.20 17.21
C ARG A 264 -0.68 -6.50 17.09
N GLY A 265 -1.19 -6.73 15.89
CA GLY A 265 -2.57 -7.17 15.66
C GLY A 265 -3.62 -6.08 15.84
N CYS A 266 -3.31 -4.83 15.50
CA CYS A 266 -4.29 -3.74 15.41
C CYS A 266 -5.47 -4.16 14.53
N ARG A 267 -6.71 -3.91 15.00
CA ARG A 267 -7.94 -4.44 14.36
C ARG A 267 -8.28 -3.79 13.03
N PHE A 268 -7.68 -2.66 12.71
CA PHE A 268 -7.87 -1.95 11.45
C PHE A 268 -6.78 -2.24 10.39
N CYS A 269 -5.63 -2.78 10.82
CA CYS A 269 -4.42 -2.81 10.02
C CYS A 269 -4.36 -4.03 9.10
N LEU A 270 -4.46 -3.80 7.79
CA LEU A 270 -4.33 -4.85 6.77
C LEU A 270 -2.94 -5.51 6.84
N GLU A 271 -1.88 -4.73 6.87
CA GLU A 271 -0.50 -5.23 6.87
C GLU A 271 -0.22 -6.16 8.04
N GLY A 272 -0.70 -5.78 9.25
CA GLY A 272 -0.58 -6.59 10.46
C GLY A 272 -1.37 -7.90 10.42
N GLN A 273 -2.20 -8.13 9.43
CA GLN A 273 -2.95 -9.37 9.23
C GLN A 273 -2.38 -10.19 8.07
N VAL A 274 -2.26 -9.62 6.87
CA VAL A 274 -1.96 -10.38 5.66
C VAL A 274 -0.50 -10.75 5.50
N TYR A 275 0.43 -10.09 6.20
CA TYR A 275 1.87 -10.43 6.17
C TYR A 275 2.32 -11.33 7.33
N ARG A 276 1.38 -11.94 8.06
CA ARG A 276 1.71 -12.94 9.10
C ARG A 276 2.19 -14.25 8.50
N PRO A 277 3.08 -14.98 9.23
CA PRO A 277 3.79 -14.58 10.46
C PRO A 277 4.80 -13.48 10.20
N VAL A 278 5.20 -12.77 11.26
CA VAL A 278 6.30 -11.79 11.18
C VAL A 278 7.59 -12.52 10.81
N ARG A 279 8.33 -11.96 9.87
CA ARG A 279 9.63 -12.50 9.42
C ARG A 279 10.64 -11.36 9.42
N HIS A 280 11.62 -11.47 10.28
CA HIS A 280 12.69 -10.49 10.41
C HIS A 280 13.89 -10.90 9.56
N ARG A 281 14.57 -9.93 8.97
CA ARG A 281 15.88 -10.15 8.39
C ARG A 281 16.89 -10.36 9.49
N SER A 282 17.87 -11.24 9.27
CA SER A 282 18.94 -11.43 10.24
C SER A 282 19.81 -10.17 10.34
N LEU A 283 20.39 -9.94 11.51
CA LEU A 283 21.29 -8.81 11.70
C LEU A 283 22.52 -8.91 10.78
N GLU A 284 22.97 -10.13 10.47
CA GLU A 284 24.09 -10.38 9.54
C GLU A 284 23.74 -9.90 8.12
N SER A 285 22.55 -10.28 7.58
CA SER A 285 22.07 -9.83 6.28
C SER A 285 21.95 -8.30 6.21
N LEU A 286 21.44 -7.68 7.29
CA LEU A 286 21.33 -6.23 7.36
C LEU A 286 22.70 -5.54 7.47
N ARG A 287 23.67 -6.12 8.19
CA ARG A 287 25.05 -5.61 8.26
C ARG A 287 25.70 -5.58 6.88
N GLU A 288 25.53 -6.64 6.08
CA GLU A 288 26.02 -6.67 4.70
C GLU A 288 25.36 -5.59 3.83
N SER A 289 24.05 -5.41 3.98
CA SER A 289 23.29 -4.37 3.24
C SER A 289 23.75 -2.97 3.63
N VAL A 290 23.92 -2.69 4.94
CA VAL A 290 24.45 -1.42 5.44
C VAL A 290 25.86 -1.15 4.90
N ALA A 291 26.74 -2.15 4.89
CA ALA A 291 28.09 -2.01 4.34
C ALA A 291 28.10 -1.70 2.83
N ARG A 292 27.09 -2.19 2.07
CA ARG A 292 26.90 -1.82 0.65
C ARG A 292 26.37 -0.40 0.51
N ILE A 293 25.36 -0.02 1.31
CA ILE A 293 24.76 1.32 1.31
C ILE A 293 25.81 2.38 1.65
N ALA A 294 26.65 2.14 2.65
CA ALA A 294 27.68 3.07 3.11
C ALA A 294 28.70 3.48 2.03
N LYS A 295 28.86 2.67 0.96
CA LYS A 295 29.73 2.99 -0.17
C LYS A 295 29.20 4.11 -1.07
N GLY A 296 27.88 4.35 -1.07
CA GLY A 296 27.22 5.30 -1.99
C GLY A 296 26.23 6.24 -1.31
N SER A 297 25.84 6.00 -0.06
CA SER A 297 24.90 6.83 0.68
C SER A 297 25.33 7.01 2.12
N LYS A 298 25.04 8.20 2.67
CA LYS A 298 25.23 8.49 4.10
C LYS A 298 23.97 8.35 4.92
N ARG A 299 22.83 8.05 4.28
CA ARG A 299 21.53 7.96 4.95
C ARG A 299 20.73 6.77 4.48
N VAL A 300 20.13 6.04 5.43
CA VAL A 300 19.22 4.93 5.18
C VAL A 300 17.86 5.16 5.81
N GLY A 301 16.78 4.91 5.06
CA GLY A 301 15.43 4.82 5.57
C GLY A 301 15.10 3.36 5.89
N LEU A 302 14.89 3.03 7.16
CA LEU A 302 14.45 1.69 7.54
C LEU A 302 12.96 1.52 7.26
N VAL A 303 12.62 0.44 6.58
CA VAL A 303 11.25 0.11 6.17
C VAL A 303 10.81 -1.19 6.83
N GLY A 304 9.59 -1.17 7.38
CA GLY A 304 8.93 -2.31 8.00
C GLY A 304 7.63 -1.87 8.65
N ALA A 305 6.72 -2.81 8.88
CA ALA A 305 5.41 -2.53 9.48
C ALA A 305 5.51 -1.92 10.91
N CYS A 306 6.55 -2.27 11.64
CA CYS A 306 6.91 -1.67 12.93
C CYS A 306 8.42 -1.83 13.16
N VAL A 307 9.19 -0.86 12.68
CA VAL A 307 10.67 -0.91 12.74
C VAL A 307 11.18 -0.96 14.19
N SER A 308 10.53 -0.25 15.12
CA SER A 308 10.87 -0.25 16.55
C SER A 308 10.67 -1.61 17.24
N ASP A 309 9.91 -2.53 16.64
CA ASP A 309 9.72 -3.90 17.14
C ASP A 309 10.76 -4.89 16.57
N TYR A 310 11.69 -4.44 15.75
CA TYR A 310 12.76 -5.30 15.24
C TYR A 310 13.62 -5.81 16.41
N PRO A 311 13.77 -7.14 16.60
CA PRO A 311 14.36 -7.70 17.81
C PRO A 311 15.80 -7.21 18.11
N TRP A 312 16.54 -6.89 17.08
CA TRP A 312 17.93 -6.43 17.18
C TRP A 312 18.08 -4.96 16.78
N ILE A 313 17.08 -4.12 17.09
CA ILE A 313 17.10 -2.71 16.68
C ILE A 313 18.31 -1.95 17.25
N GLY A 314 18.66 -2.18 18.52
CA GLY A 314 19.83 -1.57 19.15
C GLY A 314 21.15 -1.99 18.50
N ASP A 315 21.28 -3.28 18.12
CA ASP A 315 22.44 -3.78 17.40
C ASP A 315 22.52 -3.19 15.99
N LEU A 316 21.39 -3.06 15.30
CA LEU A 316 21.32 -2.43 13.98
C LEU A 316 21.72 -0.95 14.05
N MET A 317 21.30 -0.22 15.09
CA MET A 317 21.73 1.17 15.30
C MET A 317 23.24 1.27 15.44
N ARG A 318 23.87 0.34 16.19
CA ARG A 318 25.35 0.30 16.31
C ARG A 318 26.03 -0.02 14.97
N VAL A 319 25.48 -0.95 14.19
CA VAL A 319 25.99 -1.25 12.85
C VAL A 319 25.95 -0.02 11.94
N LEU A 320 24.86 0.74 11.96
CA LEU A 320 24.74 1.98 11.17
C LEU A 320 25.77 3.03 11.61
N GLU A 321 25.97 3.18 12.92
CA GLU A 321 26.96 4.11 13.49
C GLU A 321 28.40 3.71 13.13
N GLU A 322 28.76 2.41 13.23
CA GLU A 322 30.05 1.86 12.82
C GLU A 322 30.39 2.17 11.35
N HIS A 323 29.39 2.23 10.48
CA HIS A 323 29.55 2.53 9.06
C HIS A 323 29.34 4.01 8.71
N GLY A 324 29.09 4.87 9.69
CA GLY A 324 28.84 6.30 9.48
C GLY A 324 27.58 6.60 8.67
N VAL A 325 26.53 5.75 8.79
CA VAL A 325 25.26 5.88 8.07
C VAL A 325 24.20 6.42 9.02
N GLU A 326 23.60 7.54 8.66
CA GLU A 326 22.48 8.15 9.37
C GLU A 326 21.19 7.35 9.12
N VAL A 327 20.40 7.15 10.17
CA VAL A 327 19.12 6.43 10.09
C VAL A 327 17.93 7.36 9.95
N SER A 328 16.93 6.95 9.15
CA SER A 328 15.61 7.56 9.07
C SER A 328 14.52 6.51 9.29
N ILE A 329 13.49 6.85 10.06
CA ILE A 329 12.34 5.98 10.31
C ILE A 329 11.07 6.85 10.16
N SER A 330 10.09 6.37 9.40
CA SER A 330 8.89 7.15 9.04
C SER A 330 7.93 7.35 10.22
N SER A 331 7.76 6.33 11.06
CA SER A 331 6.85 6.38 12.21
C SER A 331 7.27 5.36 13.27
N LEU A 332 7.00 5.68 14.52
CA LEU A 332 7.36 4.89 15.68
C LEU A 332 6.14 4.71 16.60
N ARG A 333 6.13 3.63 17.34
CA ARG A 333 5.15 3.42 18.42
C ARG A 333 5.69 4.03 19.70
N ALA A 334 4.82 4.72 20.43
CA ALA A 334 5.21 5.36 21.71
C ALA A 334 5.68 4.31 22.75
N ASP A 335 5.03 3.13 22.79
CA ASP A 335 5.33 2.04 23.71
C ASP A 335 6.59 1.21 23.36
N SER A 336 7.30 1.54 22.29
CA SER A 336 8.54 0.88 21.88
C SER A 336 9.69 1.87 21.61
N LEU A 337 9.56 3.12 22.06
CA LEU A 337 10.64 4.09 22.03
C LEU A 337 11.67 3.79 23.11
N THR A 338 12.95 3.79 22.71
CA THR A 338 14.09 3.67 23.63
C THR A 338 14.97 4.90 23.52
N GLU A 339 15.73 5.20 24.57
CA GLU A 339 16.68 6.33 24.58
C GLU A 339 17.70 6.18 23.43
N ASP A 340 18.27 5.00 23.22
CA ASP A 340 19.24 4.73 22.17
C ASP A 340 18.67 5.02 20.76
N LEU A 341 17.41 4.62 20.53
CA LEU A 341 16.74 4.87 19.25
C LEU A 341 16.55 6.36 19.00
N VAL A 342 16.03 7.09 20.02
CA VAL A 342 15.79 8.54 19.91
C VAL A 342 17.11 9.30 19.75
N ALA A 343 18.16 8.92 20.50
CA ALA A 343 19.50 9.48 20.36
C ALA A 343 20.07 9.27 18.95
N SER A 344 19.90 8.06 18.37
CA SER A 344 20.35 7.76 17.00
C SER A 344 19.60 8.58 15.95
N LEU A 345 18.30 8.76 16.11
CA LEU A 345 17.50 9.63 15.24
C LEU A 345 17.93 11.09 15.33
N GLN A 346 18.19 11.58 16.54
CA GLN A 346 18.68 12.95 16.75
C GLN A 346 20.03 13.16 16.08
N ARG A 347 20.99 12.23 16.24
CA ARG A 347 22.30 12.27 15.54
C ARG A 347 22.15 12.25 14.03
N GLY A 348 21.16 11.50 13.50
CA GLY A 348 20.77 11.48 12.08
C GLY A 348 20.03 12.75 11.61
N GLY A 349 19.98 13.81 12.45
CA GLY A 349 19.39 15.10 12.09
C GLY A 349 17.86 15.11 12.01
N HIS A 350 17.19 14.14 12.65
CA HIS A 350 15.74 14.13 12.70
C HIS A 350 15.19 15.33 13.49
N ARG A 351 14.35 16.11 12.82
CA ARG A 351 13.68 17.27 13.42
C ARG A 351 12.20 17.01 13.74
N THR A 352 11.67 15.88 13.31
CA THR A 352 10.28 15.52 13.54
C THR A 352 10.22 14.03 13.88
N LEU A 353 9.62 13.68 15.00
CA LEU A 353 9.24 12.32 15.31
C LEU A 353 7.75 12.14 14.97
N THR A 354 7.41 10.99 14.42
CA THR A 354 6.01 10.66 14.09
C THR A 354 5.54 9.50 14.96
N MET A 355 4.42 9.70 15.65
CA MET A 355 3.73 8.68 16.44
C MET A 355 2.31 8.48 15.93
N ALA A 356 1.73 7.32 16.20
CA ALA A 356 0.38 6.99 15.78
C ALA A 356 -0.47 6.53 16.98
N PRO A 357 -1.04 7.45 17.77
CA PRO A 357 -2.03 7.12 18.80
C PRO A 357 -3.29 6.48 18.22
N GLU A 358 -3.70 6.89 17.03
CA GLU A 358 -4.89 6.52 16.26
C GLU A 358 -6.20 7.12 16.79
N ALA A 359 -6.37 7.23 18.12
CA ALA A 359 -7.58 7.76 18.74
C ALA A 359 -7.27 8.67 19.94
N GLY A 360 -8.19 9.61 20.24
CA GLY A 360 -8.04 10.58 21.33
C GLY A 360 -8.11 9.94 22.72
N THR A 361 -8.93 8.91 22.90
CA THR A 361 -9.16 8.25 24.19
C THR A 361 -8.46 6.90 24.29
N GLU A 362 -8.03 6.51 25.50
CA GLU A 362 -7.52 5.14 25.77
C GLU A 362 -8.57 4.07 25.50
N ARG A 363 -9.84 4.38 25.77
CA ARG A 363 -10.96 3.50 25.46
C ARG A 363 -10.94 3.10 23.97
N LEU A 364 -10.93 4.08 23.08
CA LEU A 364 -10.99 3.80 21.64
C LEU A 364 -9.65 3.21 21.13
N ARG A 365 -8.50 3.57 21.71
CA ARG A 365 -7.22 2.90 21.47
C ARG A 365 -7.28 1.40 21.84
N GLY A 366 -7.99 1.05 22.91
CA GLY A 366 -8.28 -0.31 23.30
C GLY A 366 -9.19 -1.03 22.30
N VAL A 367 -10.26 -0.37 21.81
CA VAL A 367 -11.15 -0.90 20.77
C VAL A 367 -10.37 -1.25 19.50
N VAL A 368 -9.48 -0.39 19.03
CA VAL A 368 -8.66 -0.68 17.85
C VAL A 368 -7.47 -1.61 18.14
N ARG A 369 -7.33 -2.08 19.39
CA ARG A 369 -6.24 -2.94 19.87
C ARG A 369 -4.84 -2.34 19.64
N LYS A 370 -4.72 -1.05 19.84
CA LYS A 370 -3.42 -0.39 19.82
C LYS A 370 -2.85 -0.18 21.23
N ALA A 371 -3.72 -0.13 22.26
CA ALA A 371 -3.42 -0.18 23.70
C ALA A 371 -2.23 0.69 24.15
N ILE A 372 -2.04 1.85 23.52
CA ILE A 372 -1.08 2.87 23.94
C ILE A 372 -1.77 3.76 24.97
N THR A 373 -1.16 3.94 26.16
CA THR A 373 -1.68 4.80 27.21
C THR A 373 -1.27 6.26 27.03
N ASP A 374 -1.95 7.18 27.70
CA ASP A 374 -1.57 8.60 27.72
C ASP A 374 -0.18 8.76 28.32
N GLU A 375 0.14 8.00 29.39
CA GLU A 375 1.46 8.05 30.04
C GLU A 375 2.59 7.67 29.08
N GLN A 376 2.43 6.61 28.29
CA GLN A 376 3.43 6.23 27.26
C GLN A 376 3.63 7.33 26.20
N LEU A 377 2.57 8.09 25.87
CA LEU A 377 2.68 9.25 24.97
C LEU A 377 3.42 10.40 25.64
N TYR A 378 3.21 10.62 26.96
CA TYR A 378 3.93 11.63 27.73
C TYR A 378 5.42 11.28 27.86
N GLU A 379 5.76 10.01 28.19
CA GLU A 379 7.14 9.53 28.23
C GLU A 379 7.85 9.74 26.88
N ALA A 380 7.15 9.46 25.78
CA ALA A 380 7.68 9.73 24.44
C ALA A 380 7.97 11.23 24.22
N CYS A 381 7.08 12.13 24.67
CA CYS A 381 7.31 13.58 24.62
C CYS A 381 8.52 14.00 25.47
N ASP A 382 8.68 13.42 26.66
CA ASP A 382 9.82 13.70 27.54
C ASP A 382 11.15 13.25 26.90
N LEU A 383 11.16 12.12 26.17
CA LEU A 383 12.32 11.68 25.39
C LEU A 383 12.64 12.67 24.25
N LEU A 384 11.63 13.11 23.47
CA LEU A 384 11.83 14.09 22.40
C LEU A 384 12.46 15.38 22.95
N ARG A 385 11.92 15.88 24.05
CA ARG A 385 12.42 17.08 24.74
C ARG A 385 13.87 16.89 25.21
N ARG A 386 14.17 15.76 25.86
CA ARG A 386 15.51 15.43 26.37
C ARG A 386 16.57 15.41 25.26
N TYR A 387 16.23 14.89 24.10
CA TYR A 387 17.13 14.78 22.95
C TYR A 387 17.01 15.95 21.95
N GLY A 388 16.21 16.98 22.25
CA GLY A 388 16.13 18.19 21.42
C GLY A 388 15.47 17.97 20.06
N ILE A 389 14.56 17.01 19.91
CA ILE A 389 13.78 16.83 18.68
C ILE A 389 12.60 17.82 18.71
N PRO A 390 12.58 18.84 17.83
CA PRO A 390 11.71 20.00 18.03
C PRO A 390 10.28 19.81 17.55
N ASN A 391 9.94 18.77 16.80
CA ASN A 391 8.61 18.63 16.24
C ASN A 391 8.05 17.23 16.47
N LEU A 392 6.73 17.17 16.68
CA LEU A 392 5.98 15.92 16.79
C LEU A 392 4.85 15.91 15.75
N LYS A 393 4.68 14.76 15.08
CA LYS A 393 3.52 14.47 14.24
C LYS A 393 2.76 13.29 14.83
N CYS A 394 1.45 13.45 15.02
CA CYS A 394 0.57 12.39 15.52
C CYS A 394 -0.46 12.00 14.45
N TYR A 395 -0.58 10.69 14.18
CA TYR A 395 -1.63 10.15 13.33
C TYR A 395 -2.87 9.83 14.14
N PHE A 396 -4.03 10.24 13.64
CA PHE A 396 -5.35 9.92 14.17
C PHE A 396 -6.28 9.46 13.07
N MET A 397 -7.24 8.61 13.42
CA MET A 397 -8.35 8.21 12.56
C MET A 397 -9.67 8.66 13.17
N ILE A 398 -10.62 9.03 12.30
CA ILE A 398 -12.01 9.30 12.65
C ILE A 398 -12.94 8.37 11.87
N GLY A 399 -14.15 8.13 12.40
CA GLY A 399 -15.08 7.16 11.84
C GLY A 399 -14.76 5.71 12.24
N LEU A 400 -14.02 5.51 13.31
CA LEU A 400 -13.72 4.19 13.84
C LEU A 400 -14.98 3.49 14.39
N PRO A 401 -15.08 2.16 14.31
CA PRO A 401 -16.16 1.43 14.95
C PRO A 401 -16.27 1.79 16.44
N THR A 402 -17.50 2.08 16.91
CA THR A 402 -17.83 2.48 18.29
C THR A 402 -17.30 3.86 18.73
N GLU A 403 -16.79 4.65 17.80
CA GLU A 403 -16.37 6.03 18.08
C GLU A 403 -17.57 6.89 18.54
N THR A 404 -17.37 7.63 19.60
CA THR A 404 -18.32 8.60 20.12
C THR A 404 -17.84 10.03 19.86
N ARG A 405 -18.70 11.01 20.14
CA ARG A 405 -18.33 12.42 20.01
C ARG A 405 -17.19 12.77 20.97
N GLU A 406 -17.22 12.23 22.18
CA GLU A 406 -16.18 12.44 23.21
C GLU A 406 -14.82 11.91 22.73
N ASP A 407 -14.77 10.81 21.98
CA ASP A 407 -13.51 10.30 21.43
C ASP A 407 -12.89 11.26 20.40
N VAL A 408 -13.76 11.92 19.60
CA VAL A 408 -13.31 12.92 18.61
C VAL A 408 -12.86 14.20 19.30
N GLU A 409 -13.60 14.69 20.32
CA GLU A 409 -13.27 15.86 21.12
C GLU A 409 -11.97 15.65 21.92
N ALA A 410 -11.68 14.42 22.33
CA ALA A 410 -10.45 14.06 23.03
C ALA A 410 -9.17 14.16 22.14
N ILE A 411 -9.28 14.18 20.81
CA ILE A 411 -8.11 14.33 19.94
C ILE A 411 -7.39 15.67 20.16
N PRO A 412 -8.04 16.83 20.05
CA PRO A 412 -7.41 18.11 20.33
C PRO A 412 -7.06 18.29 21.82
N GLU A 413 -7.80 17.68 22.75
CA GLU A 413 -7.49 17.72 24.18
C GLU A 413 -6.19 16.95 24.48
N LEU A 414 -6.02 15.74 23.93
CA LEU A 414 -4.78 14.99 24.03
C LEU A 414 -3.62 15.78 23.42
N ALA A 415 -3.83 16.41 22.26
CA ALA A 415 -2.82 17.24 21.60
C ALA A 415 -2.39 18.42 22.50
N ALA A 416 -3.32 19.05 23.23
CA ALA A 416 -3.01 20.11 24.19
C ALA A 416 -2.12 19.59 25.34
N ARG A 417 -2.47 18.45 25.93
CA ARG A 417 -1.66 17.82 27.00
C ARG A 417 -0.25 17.41 26.52
N LEU A 418 -0.13 16.88 25.29
CA LEU A 418 1.18 16.58 24.71
C LEU A 418 2.00 17.85 24.48
N LEU A 419 1.35 18.92 24.03
CA LEU A 419 1.99 20.22 23.81
C LEU A 419 2.52 20.83 25.11
N GLU A 420 1.75 20.77 26.18
CA GLU A 420 2.19 21.25 27.53
C GLU A 420 3.48 20.53 27.96
N ARG A 421 3.59 19.20 27.73
CA ARG A 421 4.82 18.45 28.03
C ARG A 421 6.01 18.88 27.16
N LEU A 422 5.76 19.20 25.90
CA LEU A 422 6.79 19.58 24.93
C LEU A 422 7.24 21.06 25.08
N GLN A 423 6.42 21.95 25.63
CA GLN A 423 6.74 23.36 25.78
C GLN A 423 7.74 23.64 26.89
N VAL A 424 8.03 22.70 27.78
CA VAL A 424 9.14 22.81 28.71
C VAL A 424 10.45 22.89 27.94
N LEU A 425 11.27 23.92 28.17
CA LEU A 425 12.53 24.13 27.43
C LEU A 425 13.41 22.88 27.46
N GLY A 426 13.92 22.52 26.31
CA GLY A 426 14.88 21.41 26.15
C GLY A 426 16.25 21.75 26.74
N PRO A 427 17.22 20.81 26.72
CA PRO A 427 18.57 20.99 27.25
C PRO A 427 19.29 22.21 26.68
N ASP A 428 19.02 22.53 25.41
CA ASP A 428 19.66 23.64 24.69
C ASP A 428 18.88 24.98 24.84
N GLY A 429 17.85 25.02 25.69
CA GLY A 429 17.00 26.20 25.86
C GLY A 429 16.12 26.55 24.66
N HIS A 430 16.05 25.68 23.64
CA HIS A 430 15.22 25.89 22.48
C HIS A 430 13.75 25.49 22.74
N PRO A 431 12.78 26.30 22.31
CA PRO A 431 11.37 25.95 22.43
C PRO A 431 11.01 24.82 21.48
N PHE A 432 10.00 24.05 21.84
CA PHE A 432 9.37 23.07 20.94
C PHE A 432 8.78 23.80 19.71
N GLY A 433 9.00 23.24 18.51
CA GLY A 433 8.61 23.89 17.27
C GLY A 433 7.12 23.76 16.97
N LYS A 434 6.64 22.57 16.60
CA LYS A 434 5.23 22.37 16.24
C LYS A 434 4.74 20.94 16.48
N LEU A 435 3.45 20.82 16.81
CA LEU A 435 2.70 19.58 16.83
C LEU A 435 1.79 19.51 15.58
N THR A 436 1.93 18.45 14.78
CA THR A 436 1.07 18.23 13.63
C THR A 436 0.12 17.06 13.90
N LEU A 437 -1.19 17.30 13.82
CA LEU A 437 -2.21 16.26 13.82
C LEU A 437 -2.51 15.88 12.39
N SER A 438 -2.23 14.64 12.02
CA SER A 438 -2.58 14.08 10.71
C SER A 438 -3.80 13.20 10.91
N VAL A 439 -4.95 13.65 10.42
CA VAL A 439 -6.24 12.98 10.62
C VAL A 439 -6.70 12.36 9.33
N SER A 440 -6.92 11.04 9.33
CA SER A 440 -7.49 10.29 8.20
C SER A 440 -8.85 9.70 8.56
N SER A 441 -9.65 9.42 7.53
CA SER A 441 -10.90 8.70 7.69
C SER A 441 -10.62 7.21 7.74
N PHE A 442 -11.23 6.50 8.69
CA PHE A 442 -11.11 5.05 8.77
C PHE A 442 -11.77 4.37 7.57
N VAL A 443 -11.03 3.57 6.84
CA VAL A 443 -11.52 2.73 5.74
C VAL A 443 -11.47 1.27 6.17
N PRO A 444 -12.62 0.58 6.28
CA PRO A 444 -12.63 -0.84 6.60
C PRO A 444 -11.92 -1.65 5.51
N LYS A 445 -10.87 -2.39 5.88
CA LYS A 445 -10.07 -3.17 4.94
C LYS A 445 -10.42 -4.66 4.99
N PRO A 446 -10.37 -5.37 3.86
CA PRO A 446 -10.41 -6.83 3.82
C PRO A 446 -9.42 -7.47 4.79
N TRP A 447 -9.69 -8.69 5.24
CA TRP A 447 -8.81 -9.48 6.12
C TRP A 447 -8.50 -8.84 7.47
N THR A 448 -9.23 -7.80 7.86
CA THR A 448 -9.10 -7.20 9.20
C THR A 448 -10.34 -7.53 10.06
N PRO A 449 -10.22 -7.52 11.39
CA PRO A 449 -11.39 -7.61 12.25
C PRO A 449 -12.51 -6.62 11.89
N PHE A 450 -12.16 -5.45 11.37
CA PHE A 450 -13.11 -4.42 10.99
C PHE A 450 -13.67 -4.53 9.56
N GLN A 451 -13.41 -5.62 8.83
CA GLN A 451 -13.93 -5.84 7.48
C GLN A 451 -15.47 -5.85 7.39
N TRP A 452 -16.16 -6.13 8.49
CA TRP A 452 -17.63 -6.11 8.58
C TRP A 452 -18.19 -4.72 8.91
N ALA A 453 -17.37 -3.80 9.42
CA ALA A 453 -17.80 -2.46 9.78
C ALA A 453 -18.21 -1.66 8.53
N PRO A 454 -19.21 -0.75 8.64
CA PRO A 454 -19.49 0.23 7.60
C PRO A 454 -18.37 1.28 7.54
N PHE A 455 -18.22 1.92 6.40
CA PHE A 455 -17.55 3.20 6.28
C PHE A 455 -18.52 4.30 6.73
N ASP A 456 -18.06 5.29 7.47
CA ASP A 456 -18.89 6.37 8.00
C ASP A 456 -19.36 7.35 6.91
N ASP A 457 -20.39 8.12 7.17
CA ASP A 457 -20.90 9.12 6.22
C ASP A 457 -19.85 10.21 5.97
N PRO A 458 -19.50 10.54 4.70
CA PRO A 458 -18.52 11.60 4.41
C PRO A 458 -18.86 12.97 5.04
N ARG A 459 -20.15 13.32 5.17
CA ARG A 459 -20.55 14.57 5.83
C ARG A 459 -20.32 14.52 7.34
N ALA A 460 -20.65 13.37 7.97
CA ALA A 460 -20.35 13.18 9.39
C ALA A 460 -18.82 13.25 9.64
N LEU A 461 -18.01 12.72 8.75
CA LEU A 461 -16.54 12.83 8.82
C LEU A 461 -16.07 14.28 8.62
N GLU A 462 -16.67 15.04 7.70
CA GLU A 462 -16.42 16.48 7.50
C GLU A 462 -16.75 17.26 8.81
N ASP A 463 -17.88 16.98 9.46
CA ASP A 463 -18.27 17.61 10.73
C ASP A 463 -17.28 17.31 11.87
N LYS A 464 -16.82 16.05 11.98
CA LYS A 464 -15.78 15.63 12.93
C LYS A 464 -14.45 16.37 12.70
N LEU A 465 -14.01 16.46 11.44
CA LEU A 465 -12.82 17.24 11.07
C LEU A 465 -12.93 18.72 11.44
N ASP A 466 -14.09 19.31 11.21
CA ASP A 466 -14.32 20.72 11.54
C ASP A 466 -14.33 20.96 13.05
N LEU A 467 -14.81 19.99 13.84
CA LEU A 467 -14.70 20.04 15.29
C LEU A 467 -13.22 20.06 15.72
N ILE A 468 -12.43 19.11 15.23
CA ILE A 468 -10.99 19.02 15.55
C ILE A 468 -10.26 20.30 15.13
N LYS A 469 -10.49 20.80 13.91
CA LYS A 469 -9.86 22.03 13.40
C LYS A 469 -10.22 23.25 14.25
N ARG A 470 -11.49 23.41 14.64
CA ARG A 470 -11.94 24.54 15.48
C ARG A 470 -11.27 24.52 16.85
N ALA A 471 -11.15 23.35 17.47
CA ALA A 471 -10.47 23.22 18.76
C ALA A 471 -8.95 23.48 18.64
N ALA A 472 -8.31 22.92 17.62
CA ALA A 472 -6.88 23.08 17.36
C ALA A 472 -6.46 24.53 17.06
N ARG A 473 -7.32 25.35 16.43
CA ARG A 473 -7.05 26.78 16.15
C ARG A 473 -6.83 27.63 17.41
N ARG A 474 -7.23 27.13 18.56
CA ARG A 474 -7.01 27.82 19.86
C ARG A 474 -5.60 27.62 20.41
N LEU A 475 -4.79 26.81 19.74
CA LEU A 475 -3.46 26.38 20.15
C LEU A 475 -2.45 26.74 19.04
N ASP A 476 -1.71 27.81 19.20
CA ASP A 476 -0.89 28.47 18.15
C ASP A 476 0.15 27.56 17.48
N THR A 477 0.61 26.51 18.15
CA THR A 477 1.66 25.60 17.65
C THR A 477 1.11 24.29 17.07
N ILE A 478 -0.22 24.13 17.00
CA ILE A 478 -0.86 22.93 16.44
C ILE A 478 -1.28 23.17 14.99
N ARG A 479 -0.86 22.25 14.11
CA ARG A 479 -1.31 22.19 12.72
C ARG A 479 -2.14 20.92 12.49
N VAL A 480 -3.32 21.07 11.89
CA VAL A 480 -4.13 19.92 11.44
C VAL A 480 -3.94 19.72 9.93
N VAL A 481 -3.55 18.51 9.55
CA VAL A 481 -3.50 18.02 8.15
C VAL A 481 -4.48 16.87 8.04
N HIS A 482 -5.23 16.78 6.97
CA HIS A 482 -6.22 15.72 6.83
C HIS A 482 -6.40 15.31 5.38
N GLU A 483 -6.87 14.09 5.17
CA GLU A 483 -7.36 13.58 3.90
C GLU A 483 -8.80 14.07 3.64
N ASN A 484 -9.20 14.01 2.38
CA ASN A 484 -10.56 14.33 1.99
C ASN A 484 -11.49 13.14 2.28
N PRO A 485 -12.53 13.27 3.13
CA PRO A 485 -13.44 12.17 3.43
C PRO A 485 -14.14 11.55 2.20
N ARG A 486 -14.34 12.33 1.14
CA ARG A 486 -14.93 11.82 -0.11
C ARG A 486 -13.96 10.94 -0.89
N GLU A 487 -12.66 11.22 -0.83
CA GLU A 487 -11.62 10.35 -1.40
C GLU A 487 -11.48 9.06 -0.59
N ALA A 488 -11.61 9.14 0.73
CA ALA A 488 -11.69 7.95 1.59
C ALA A 488 -12.94 7.10 1.29
N ALA A 489 -14.09 7.72 0.95
CA ALA A 489 -15.28 7.00 0.51
C ALA A 489 -15.05 6.27 -0.83
N LEU A 490 -14.35 6.91 -1.78
CA LEU A 490 -13.92 6.24 -3.01
C LEU A 490 -13.00 5.05 -2.69
N GLN A 491 -12.01 5.25 -1.83
CA GLN A 491 -11.14 4.16 -1.40
C GLN A 491 -11.93 3.01 -0.75
N ALA A 492 -12.95 3.33 0.05
CA ALA A 492 -13.82 2.31 0.66
C ALA A 492 -14.61 1.53 -0.41
N LEU A 493 -15.12 2.18 -1.45
CA LEU A 493 -15.78 1.53 -2.58
C LEU A 493 -14.82 0.55 -3.28
N LEU A 494 -13.63 1.00 -3.62
CA LEU A 494 -12.62 0.21 -4.34
C LEU A 494 -12.05 -0.93 -3.49
N ALA A 495 -11.84 -0.72 -2.18
CA ALA A 495 -11.32 -1.74 -1.27
C ALA A 495 -12.33 -2.84 -0.94
N ARG A 496 -13.63 -2.50 -0.88
CA ARG A 496 -14.70 -3.38 -0.40
C ARG A 496 -15.60 -3.93 -1.50
N GLY A 497 -15.46 -3.40 -2.72
CA GLY A 497 -16.25 -3.77 -3.88
C GLY A 497 -16.02 -5.22 -4.34
N ASP A 498 -16.94 -5.71 -5.14
CA ASP A 498 -16.80 -6.95 -5.91
C ASP A 498 -16.61 -6.62 -7.40
N ARG A 499 -16.71 -7.62 -8.29
CA ARG A 499 -16.52 -7.47 -9.75
C ARG A 499 -17.40 -6.41 -10.39
N ARG A 500 -18.56 -6.11 -9.84
CA ARG A 500 -19.48 -5.09 -10.37
C ARG A 500 -18.93 -3.67 -10.28
N VAL A 501 -17.96 -3.44 -9.38
CA VAL A 501 -17.27 -2.15 -9.27
C VAL A 501 -16.36 -1.89 -10.48
N ALA A 502 -16.04 -2.91 -11.29
CA ALA A 502 -15.30 -2.72 -12.54
C ALA A 502 -16.00 -1.74 -13.49
N ASP A 503 -17.34 -1.78 -13.59
CA ASP A 503 -18.10 -0.85 -14.44
C ASP A 503 -17.91 0.61 -14.01
N PHE A 504 -17.87 0.85 -12.69
CA PHE A 504 -17.53 2.17 -12.15
C PHE A 504 -16.10 2.61 -12.48
N ILE A 505 -15.13 1.69 -12.32
CA ILE A 505 -13.70 1.98 -12.59
C ILE A 505 -13.52 2.32 -14.08
N GLU A 506 -14.14 1.55 -14.97
CA GLU A 506 -14.08 1.78 -16.42
C GLU A 506 -14.72 3.11 -16.82
N LEU A 507 -15.90 3.42 -16.24
CA LEU A 507 -16.57 4.70 -16.46
C LEU A 507 -15.71 5.87 -15.99
N ALA A 508 -15.13 5.77 -14.78
CA ALA A 508 -14.24 6.80 -14.25
C ALA A 508 -12.98 6.98 -15.12
N ALA A 509 -12.41 5.89 -15.61
CA ALA A 509 -11.29 5.93 -16.54
C ALA A 509 -11.68 6.58 -17.89
N GLY A 510 -12.89 6.32 -18.38
CA GLY A 510 -13.46 6.95 -19.59
C GLY A 510 -13.72 8.44 -19.44
N LEU A 511 -13.96 8.89 -18.22
CA LEU A 511 -14.14 10.31 -17.85
C LEU A 511 -12.83 10.98 -17.38
N GLU A 512 -11.71 10.52 -17.89
CA GLU A 512 -10.36 11.08 -17.60
C GLU A 512 -10.01 11.10 -16.09
N GLY A 513 -10.60 10.19 -15.31
CA GLY A 513 -10.40 10.09 -13.88
C GLY A 513 -11.38 10.93 -13.03
N ASP A 514 -12.38 11.56 -13.63
CA ASP A 514 -13.45 12.25 -12.88
C ASP A 514 -14.39 11.23 -12.23
N TRP A 515 -13.89 10.61 -11.15
CA TRP A 515 -14.63 9.63 -10.37
C TRP A 515 -15.90 10.21 -9.72
N ARG A 516 -15.95 11.54 -9.48
CA ARG A 516 -17.13 12.19 -8.91
C ARG A 516 -18.27 12.21 -9.93
N ARG A 517 -17.96 12.46 -11.17
CA ARG A 517 -18.89 12.37 -12.29
C ARG A 517 -19.29 10.91 -12.52
N ALA A 518 -18.32 10.01 -12.53
CA ALA A 518 -18.58 8.57 -12.66
C ALA A 518 -19.54 8.04 -11.58
N LEU A 519 -19.39 8.45 -10.31
CA LEU A 519 -20.32 8.07 -9.24
C LEU A 519 -21.77 8.54 -9.46
N ARG A 520 -21.97 9.63 -10.18
CA ARG A 520 -23.32 10.11 -10.52
C ARG A 520 -23.94 9.41 -11.72
N GLU A 521 -23.10 8.95 -12.64
CA GLU A 521 -23.52 8.33 -13.91
C GLU A 521 -23.54 6.79 -13.83
N TRP A 522 -22.90 6.19 -12.82
CA TRP A 522 -22.88 4.75 -12.62
C TRP A 522 -24.22 4.23 -12.06
N ASP A 523 -24.76 3.19 -12.71
CA ASP A 523 -26.03 2.58 -12.30
C ASP A 523 -25.95 1.74 -11.02
N GLY A 524 -24.74 1.48 -10.51
CA GLY A 524 -24.52 0.71 -9.28
C GLY A 524 -24.70 1.53 -8.01
N ASP A 525 -24.88 0.84 -6.88
CA ASP A 525 -25.04 1.46 -5.56
C ASP A 525 -23.72 1.45 -4.77
N ALA A 526 -23.04 2.60 -4.74
CA ALA A 526 -21.82 2.77 -3.94
C ALA A 526 -22.09 2.57 -2.43
N ALA A 527 -23.27 2.91 -1.92
CA ALA A 527 -23.62 2.76 -0.52
C ALA A 527 -23.75 1.29 -0.12
N PHE A 528 -24.20 0.42 -1.04
CA PHE A 528 -24.23 -1.03 -0.84
C PHE A 528 -22.84 -1.58 -0.47
N PHE A 529 -21.80 -1.12 -1.12
CA PHE A 529 -20.41 -1.59 -0.86
C PHE A 529 -19.79 -0.93 0.36
N THR A 530 -20.12 0.34 0.63
CA THR A 530 -19.39 1.15 1.61
C THR A 530 -20.09 1.28 2.96
N ARG A 531 -21.40 1.60 2.98
CA ARG A 531 -22.12 2.09 4.17
C ARG A 531 -22.84 1.04 4.99
N ARG A 532 -23.10 -0.14 4.44
CA ARG A 532 -23.78 -1.19 5.22
C ARG A 532 -22.80 -1.97 6.09
N SER A 533 -23.23 -2.34 7.30
CA SER A 533 -22.59 -3.41 8.07
C SER A 533 -22.79 -4.74 7.34
N ARG A 534 -21.72 -5.50 7.18
CA ARG A 534 -21.79 -6.83 6.58
C ARG A 534 -22.11 -7.86 7.66
N GLN A 535 -22.88 -8.89 7.32
CA GLN A 535 -23.18 -9.98 8.25
C GLN A 535 -22.01 -10.98 8.27
N ALA A 536 -21.78 -11.62 9.41
CA ALA A 536 -20.71 -12.62 9.56
C ALA A 536 -20.84 -13.80 8.59
N ALA A 537 -22.10 -14.17 8.26
CA ALA A 537 -22.41 -15.28 7.36
C ALA A 537 -22.31 -14.92 5.88
N GLU A 538 -22.16 -13.64 5.52
CA GLU A 538 -21.99 -13.23 4.11
C GLU A 538 -20.71 -13.80 3.52
N ILE A 539 -20.80 -14.20 2.25
CA ILE A 539 -19.63 -14.46 1.41
C ILE A 539 -19.07 -13.10 0.97
N LEU A 540 -17.85 -12.81 1.41
CA LEU A 540 -17.17 -11.56 1.07
C LEU A 540 -16.42 -11.73 -0.27
N PRO A 541 -16.19 -10.65 -1.03
CA PRO A 541 -15.51 -10.72 -2.33
C PRO A 541 -14.16 -11.44 -2.29
N TRP A 542 -13.48 -11.40 -1.15
CA TRP A 542 -12.16 -12.02 -0.94
C TRP A 542 -12.20 -13.40 -0.25
N ASP A 543 -13.34 -13.97 0.08
CA ASP A 543 -13.43 -15.23 0.85
C ASP A 543 -12.91 -16.48 0.11
N HIS A 544 -12.74 -16.39 -1.20
CA HIS A 544 -12.14 -17.48 -2.01
C HIS A 544 -10.61 -17.42 -2.09
N PHE A 545 -9.98 -16.50 -1.35
CA PHE A 545 -8.52 -16.49 -1.14
C PHE A 545 -8.17 -17.04 0.24
N ASP A 546 -7.00 -17.63 0.38
CA ASP A 546 -6.39 -17.92 1.68
C ASP A 546 -5.09 -17.12 1.81
N VAL A 547 -5.15 -16.05 2.58
CA VAL A 547 -3.99 -15.20 2.90
C VAL A 547 -3.31 -15.59 4.21
N GLY A 548 -3.66 -16.74 4.78
CA GLY A 548 -3.15 -17.23 6.06
C GLY A 548 -3.88 -16.64 7.27
N VAL A 549 -5.04 -16.00 7.07
CA VAL A 549 -5.87 -15.38 8.12
C VAL A 549 -7.21 -16.10 8.21
N LYS A 550 -7.52 -16.65 9.38
CA LYS A 550 -8.78 -17.36 9.60
C LYS A 550 -9.94 -16.40 9.88
N LYS A 551 -10.97 -16.41 9.03
CA LYS A 551 -12.19 -15.57 9.17
C LYS A 551 -12.81 -15.66 10.58
N ALA A 552 -12.88 -16.87 11.18
CA ALA A 552 -13.38 -17.05 12.53
C ALA A 552 -12.54 -16.32 13.60
N GLY A 553 -11.24 -16.16 13.38
CA GLY A 553 -10.36 -15.38 14.27
C GLY A 553 -10.65 -13.89 14.19
N LEU A 554 -10.85 -13.39 12.96
CA LEU A 554 -11.22 -11.99 12.74
C LEU A 554 -12.61 -11.67 13.33
N LEU A 555 -13.57 -12.61 13.21
CA LEU A 555 -14.91 -12.43 13.76
C LEU A 555 -14.88 -12.31 15.29
N ARG A 556 -14.15 -13.18 15.97
CA ARG A 556 -13.98 -13.07 17.44
C ARG A 556 -13.39 -11.73 17.87
N GLU A 557 -12.43 -11.21 17.12
CA GLU A 557 -11.84 -9.90 17.42
C GLU A 557 -12.81 -8.75 17.11
N TRP A 558 -13.66 -8.89 16.10
CA TRP A 558 -14.74 -7.94 15.80
C TRP A 558 -15.79 -7.91 16.94
N GLU A 559 -16.23 -9.06 17.41
CA GLU A 559 -17.17 -9.20 18.53
C GLU A 559 -16.58 -8.57 19.81
N ARG A 560 -15.34 -8.89 20.16
CA ARG A 560 -14.64 -8.27 21.31
C ARG A 560 -14.53 -6.74 21.19
N ALA A 561 -14.32 -6.20 20.01
CA ALA A 561 -14.29 -4.76 19.81
C ALA A 561 -15.63 -4.10 20.12
N ARG A 562 -16.73 -4.78 19.79
CA ARG A 562 -18.09 -4.30 20.06
C ARG A 562 -18.51 -4.45 21.51
N GLU A 563 -18.12 -5.55 22.15
CA GLU A 563 -18.42 -5.84 23.57
C GLU A 563 -17.70 -4.88 24.53
N SER A 564 -16.49 -4.43 24.17
CA SER A 564 -15.75 -3.46 24.99
C SER A 564 -16.45 -2.11 25.18
N VAL A 565 -17.60 -1.91 24.52
CA VAL A 565 -18.43 -0.70 24.56
C VAL A 565 -19.77 -0.93 25.27
N ALA A 566 -20.22 -2.19 25.42
CA ALA A 566 -21.42 -2.46 26.19
C ALA A 566 -21.19 -1.99 27.64
N PRO A 567 -22.07 -1.15 28.23
CA PRO A 567 -22.01 -0.87 29.65
C PRO A 567 -22.05 -2.24 30.34
N ALA A 568 -21.15 -2.45 31.32
CA ALA A 568 -21.17 -3.65 32.14
C ALA A 568 -22.62 -3.86 32.55
N ALA A 569 -23.27 -4.90 31.99
CA ALA A 569 -24.62 -5.25 32.35
C ALA A 569 -24.58 -5.39 33.87
N ALA A 570 -25.34 -4.54 34.57
CA ALA A 570 -25.43 -4.58 36.02
C ALA A 570 -25.70 -6.03 36.41
N ALA A 571 -24.71 -6.63 37.07
CA ALA A 571 -24.91 -7.91 37.73
C ALA A 571 -25.94 -7.64 38.83
N VAL A 572 -27.19 -8.01 38.56
CA VAL A 572 -28.26 -8.14 39.56
C VAL A 572 -28.16 -9.52 40.20
#